data_cf15b473a5683b1afa76bee4c3c8462b
#
_entry.id   cf15b473a5683b1afa76bee4c3c8462b
#
_cell.length_a   1.000
_cell.length_b   1.000
_cell.length_c   1.000
_cell.angle_alpha   90.00
_cell.angle_beta   90.00
_cell.angle_gamma   90.00
#
_symmetry.space_group_name_H-M   'P 1'
#
loop_
_entity.id
_entity.type
_entity.pdbx_description
1 polymer ?
#
loop_
_entity_poly.entity_id
_entity_poly.type
_entity_poly.pdbx_seq_one_letter_code
_entity_poly.pdbx_strand_id
1 'polypeptide(L)'
;MHDEEAPDLAEMEKGLAWLDEAIYLGKKVLIHCRHGIGRTGTVLNAYLLRRGLGHKLADRRLRRLRSKPANFAQWRTIRKYGKAAGRLTVREPSLEFRHLVDLSPFFAEYAAVVARTEDLFSLEARGAGRCGQEHDRCCRTPVGLSLAEAVVLTHALNTTLESEQRLAIIARAVETAQQERQTIASQAADEAEFCLTDAGASCPLLDQGRCLLYPRRPLQCRSDGLPADTKAELWDELLGPALDRLSEQIFFAYTSAFLPRRMPAFKLPDVVSGRYVQSFFHLLMESGMGAAPGRTA
;
A
#
# COMPACT_ATOMS: atom_id res chain seq x y z
N MET A 1 -0.97 21.10 28.03
CA MET A 1 -1.92 20.16 28.64
C MET A 1 -1.85 20.35 30.16
N HIS A 2 -2.86 20.96 30.75
CA HIS A 2 -2.95 21.14 32.19
C HIS A 2 -3.26 19.84 32.94
N ASP A 3 -3.01 19.79 34.26
CA ASP A 3 -3.31 18.60 35.07
C ASP A 3 -4.83 18.33 35.01
N GLU A 4 -5.21 17.08 34.77
CA GLU A 4 -6.59 16.60 34.67
C GLU A 4 -7.38 17.00 33.39
N GLU A 5 -6.87 17.86 32.54
CA GLU A 5 -7.51 18.20 31.28
C GLU A 5 -7.18 17.17 30.17
N ALA A 6 -8.15 16.95 29.30
CA ALA A 6 -7.91 16.23 28.05
C ALA A 6 -7.28 17.19 27.03
N PRO A 7 -6.26 16.74 26.27
CA PRO A 7 -5.69 17.57 25.23
C PRO A 7 -6.72 17.83 24.13
N ASP A 8 -6.61 19.02 23.52
CA ASP A 8 -7.27 19.27 22.25
C ASP A 8 -6.72 18.32 21.17
N LEU A 9 -7.59 17.90 20.24
CA LEU A 9 -7.21 16.97 19.19
C LEU A 9 -6.16 17.56 18.24
N ALA A 10 -6.19 18.87 17.98
CA ALA A 10 -5.25 19.53 17.12
C ALA A 10 -3.84 19.64 17.78
N GLU A 11 -3.80 19.94 19.08
CA GLU A 11 -2.54 19.92 19.85
C GLU A 11 -1.94 18.51 19.92
N MET A 12 -2.81 17.51 20.15
CA MET A 12 -2.38 16.09 20.16
C MET A 12 -1.79 15.70 18.82
N GLU A 13 -2.45 16.05 17.70
CA GLU A 13 -1.97 15.73 16.35
C GLU A 13 -0.62 16.36 16.06
N LYS A 14 -0.42 17.63 16.41
CA LYS A 14 0.90 18.32 16.28
C LYS A 14 1.99 17.63 17.10
N GLY A 15 1.68 17.27 18.35
CA GLY A 15 2.63 16.57 19.21
C GLY A 15 2.99 15.18 18.70
N LEU A 16 2.02 14.44 18.16
CA LEU A 16 2.26 13.12 17.58
C LEU A 16 3.02 13.20 16.25
N ALA A 17 2.75 14.20 15.42
CA ALA A 17 3.51 14.44 14.19
C ALA A 17 4.98 14.76 14.49
N TRP A 18 5.23 15.62 15.48
CA TRP A 18 6.59 15.90 15.95
C TRP A 18 7.29 14.65 16.51
N LEU A 19 6.55 13.80 17.24
CA LEU A 19 7.08 12.55 17.78
C LEU A 19 7.45 11.58 16.67
N ASP A 20 6.62 11.45 15.64
CA ASP A 20 6.93 10.64 14.46
C ASP A 20 8.20 11.12 13.76
N GLU A 21 8.34 12.44 13.56
CA GLU A 21 9.51 13.03 12.94
C GLU A 21 10.79 12.82 13.78
N ALA A 22 10.71 13.02 15.09
CA ALA A 22 11.85 12.81 15.99
C ALA A 22 12.31 11.34 15.98
N ILE A 23 11.36 10.39 15.97
CA ILE A 23 11.67 8.97 15.89
C ILE A 23 12.23 8.61 14.51
N TYR A 24 11.69 9.18 13.44
CA TYR A 24 12.20 9.02 12.09
C TYR A 24 13.67 9.46 11.96
N LEU A 25 14.02 10.57 12.58
CA LEU A 25 15.39 11.06 12.65
C LEU A 25 16.31 10.27 13.62
N GLY A 26 15.84 9.12 14.12
CA GLY A 26 16.60 8.26 15.03
C GLY A 26 16.81 8.85 16.44
N LYS A 27 16.04 9.86 16.83
CA LYS A 27 16.16 10.49 18.16
C LYS A 27 15.56 9.60 19.24
N LYS A 28 16.22 9.54 20.39
CA LYS A 28 15.65 8.93 21.60
C LYS A 28 14.75 9.96 22.27
N VAL A 29 13.44 9.66 22.36
CA VAL A 29 12.44 10.58 22.88
C VAL A 29 11.94 10.06 24.23
N LEU A 30 11.97 10.93 25.25
CA LEU A 30 11.38 10.69 26.54
C LEU A 30 10.05 11.44 26.66
N ILE A 31 8.96 10.69 26.85
CA ILE A 31 7.63 11.26 27.13
C ILE A 31 7.35 11.12 28.61
N HIS A 32 7.19 12.24 29.29
CA HIS A 32 6.93 12.26 30.73
C HIS A 32 5.88 13.32 31.10
N CYS A 33 5.28 13.14 32.27
CA CYS A 33 4.52 14.15 33.00
C CYS A 33 4.93 14.09 34.48
N ARG A 34 4.24 14.80 35.34
CA ARG A 34 4.64 14.84 36.78
C ARG A 34 4.71 13.42 37.41
N HIS A 35 3.74 12.55 37.10
CA HIS A 35 3.66 11.21 37.69
C HIS A 35 3.84 10.06 36.69
N GLY A 36 4.02 10.34 35.41
CA GLY A 36 4.19 9.32 34.37
C GLY A 36 2.94 8.48 34.04
N ILE A 37 1.76 8.82 34.56
CA ILE A 37 0.53 8.01 34.45
C ILE A 37 -0.44 8.62 33.45
N GLY A 38 -1.19 9.66 33.83
CA GLY A 38 -2.36 10.15 33.08
C GLY A 38 -2.01 10.78 31.74
N ARG A 39 -1.35 11.95 31.72
CA ARG A 39 -0.96 12.69 30.51
C ARG A 39 -0.02 11.85 29.64
N THR A 40 0.98 11.23 30.25
CA THR A 40 1.90 10.31 29.55
C THR A 40 1.15 9.14 28.93
N GLY A 41 0.24 8.51 29.69
CA GLY A 41 -0.58 7.40 29.21
C GLY A 41 -1.52 7.81 28.06
N THR A 42 -2.04 9.03 28.09
CA THR A 42 -2.88 9.59 27.01
C THR A 42 -2.10 9.74 25.71
N VAL A 43 -0.92 10.37 25.74
CA VAL A 43 -0.07 10.56 24.57
C VAL A 43 0.45 9.24 24.02
N LEU A 44 0.94 8.33 24.89
CA LEU A 44 1.41 7.02 24.46
C LEU A 44 0.30 6.16 23.83
N ASN A 45 -0.91 6.22 24.39
CA ASN A 45 -2.06 5.50 23.84
C ASN A 45 -2.42 6.04 22.46
N ALA A 46 -2.54 7.37 22.32
CA ALA A 46 -2.80 8.03 21.03
C ALA A 46 -1.71 7.70 20.00
N TYR A 47 -0.44 7.68 20.41
CA TYR A 47 0.67 7.29 19.55
C TYR A 47 0.54 5.85 19.05
N LEU A 48 0.24 4.89 19.93
CA LEU A 48 0.04 3.49 19.56
C LEU A 48 -1.16 3.32 18.60
N LEU A 49 -2.26 4.07 18.81
CA LEU A 49 -3.40 4.07 17.91
C LEU A 49 -3.05 4.65 16.54
N ARG A 50 -2.29 5.74 16.50
CA ARG A 50 -1.76 6.34 15.26
C ARG A 50 -0.88 5.36 14.48
N ARG A 51 -0.11 4.54 15.19
CA ARG A 51 0.73 3.47 14.60
C ARG A 51 -0.06 2.22 14.21
N GLY A 52 -1.39 2.25 14.30
CA GLY A 52 -2.27 1.19 13.82
C GLY A 52 -2.60 0.11 14.84
N LEU A 53 -2.18 0.23 16.11
CA LEU A 53 -2.63 -0.69 17.16
C LEU A 53 -4.10 -0.40 17.51
N GLY A 54 -4.93 -1.44 17.54
CA GLY A 54 -6.29 -1.30 18.07
C GLY A 54 -6.30 -1.00 19.57
N HIS A 55 -7.38 -0.37 20.07
CA HIS A 55 -7.54 0.02 21.47
C HIS A 55 -7.19 -1.09 22.47
N LYS A 56 -7.63 -2.33 22.22
CA LYS A 56 -7.37 -3.47 23.12
C LYS A 56 -5.89 -3.79 23.26
N LEU A 57 -5.13 -3.71 22.17
CA LEU A 57 -3.69 -3.99 22.17
C LEU A 57 -2.89 -2.83 22.77
N ALA A 58 -3.25 -1.60 22.46
CA ALA A 58 -2.64 -0.40 23.04
C ALA A 58 -2.80 -0.41 24.57
N ASP A 59 -4.02 -0.61 25.08
CA ASP A 59 -4.28 -0.73 26.51
C ASP A 59 -3.50 -1.86 27.17
N ARG A 60 -3.43 -3.04 26.53
CA ARG A 60 -2.66 -4.18 27.07
C ARG A 60 -1.17 -3.87 27.20
N ARG A 61 -0.60 -3.18 26.21
CA ARG A 61 0.81 -2.80 26.20
C ARG A 61 1.13 -1.78 27.30
N LEU A 62 0.26 -0.77 27.45
CA LEU A 62 0.46 0.31 28.43
C LEU A 62 0.18 -0.12 29.88
N ARG A 63 -0.68 -1.11 30.11
CA ARG A 63 -0.92 -1.65 31.47
C ARG A 63 0.38 -2.13 32.14
N ARG A 64 1.29 -2.72 31.37
CA ARG A 64 2.59 -3.18 31.88
C ARG A 64 3.49 -2.01 32.31
N LEU A 65 3.28 -0.82 31.74
CA LEU A 65 4.03 0.39 32.05
C LEU A 65 3.35 1.27 33.10
N ARG A 66 2.21 0.82 33.68
CA ARG A 66 1.35 1.59 34.61
C ARG A 66 0.89 2.94 34.02
N SER A 67 0.99 3.14 32.73
CA SER A 67 0.56 4.35 32.01
C SER A 67 -0.84 4.15 31.44
N LYS A 68 -1.81 4.92 31.93
CA LYS A 68 -3.21 4.87 31.49
C LYS A 68 -3.84 6.25 31.60
N PRO A 69 -4.91 6.57 30.85
CA PRO A 69 -5.66 7.80 31.04
C PRO A 69 -6.10 7.93 32.50
N ALA A 70 -5.93 9.10 33.07
CA ALA A 70 -6.23 9.33 34.49
C ALA A 70 -7.72 9.53 34.77
N ASN A 71 -8.47 10.04 33.76
CA ASN A 71 -9.89 10.34 33.90
C ASN A 71 -10.69 10.03 32.63
N PHE A 72 -12.01 10.16 32.74
CA PHE A 72 -12.94 9.86 31.65
C PHE A 72 -12.78 10.79 30.44
N ALA A 73 -12.43 12.07 30.65
CA ALA A 73 -12.22 13.03 29.58
C ALA A 73 -11.02 12.61 28.71
N GLN A 74 -9.89 12.27 29.30
CA GLN A 74 -8.72 11.74 28.61
C GLN A 74 -9.03 10.44 27.86
N TRP A 75 -9.78 9.53 28.49
CA TRP A 75 -10.21 8.29 27.86
C TRP A 75 -11.12 8.52 26.64
N ARG A 76 -12.08 9.46 26.77
CA ARG A 76 -12.98 9.84 25.67
C ARG A 76 -12.22 10.45 24.48
N THR A 77 -11.23 11.30 24.75
CA THR A 77 -10.38 11.89 23.72
C THR A 77 -9.59 10.82 22.98
N ILE A 78 -8.98 9.86 23.68
CA ILE A 78 -8.28 8.74 23.03
C ILE A 78 -9.23 7.90 22.16
N ARG A 79 -10.46 7.64 22.62
CA ARG A 79 -11.45 6.91 21.83
C ARG A 79 -11.87 7.67 20.58
N LYS A 80 -12.07 8.99 20.68
CA LYS A 80 -12.37 9.85 19.55
C LYS A 80 -11.21 9.88 18.55
N TYR A 81 -10.00 10.03 19.07
CA TYR A 81 -8.79 9.98 18.26
C TYR A 81 -8.63 8.64 17.53
N GLY A 82 -8.77 7.53 18.22
CA GLY A 82 -8.64 6.20 17.63
C GLY A 82 -9.69 5.89 16.55
N LYS A 83 -10.90 6.46 16.64
CA LYS A 83 -11.90 6.36 15.57
C LYS A 83 -11.50 7.16 14.33
N ALA A 84 -10.86 8.31 14.50
CA ALA A 84 -10.37 9.14 13.42
C ALA A 84 -9.09 8.55 12.78
N ALA A 85 -8.14 8.10 13.62
CA ALA A 85 -6.87 7.52 13.18
C ALA A 85 -7.00 6.06 12.68
N GLY A 86 -8.04 5.34 13.12
CA GLY A 86 -8.28 3.93 12.75
C GLY A 86 -8.85 3.72 11.34
N ARG A 87 -9.05 4.76 10.56
CA ARG A 87 -9.34 4.61 9.12
C ARG A 87 -8.04 4.29 8.42
N LEU A 88 -8.00 3.09 7.82
CA LEU A 88 -6.92 2.71 6.91
C LEU A 88 -6.88 3.71 5.74
N THR A 89 -5.99 4.68 5.83
CA THR A 89 -5.52 5.36 4.63
C THR A 89 -4.64 4.37 3.90
N VAL A 90 -4.72 4.32 2.57
CA VAL A 90 -3.82 3.52 1.75
C VAL A 90 -2.39 3.89 2.15
N ARG A 91 -1.71 2.98 2.85
CA ARG A 91 -0.33 3.15 3.31
C ARG A 91 0.51 2.06 2.67
N GLU A 92 1.70 2.42 2.34
CA GLU A 92 2.71 1.46 1.90
C GLU A 92 2.93 0.41 2.99
N PRO A 93 3.03 -0.89 2.63
CA PRO A 93 3.26 -1.93 3.61
C PRO A 93 4.63 -1.73 4.26
N SER A 94 4.66 -1.64 5.59
CA SER A 94 5.88 -1.62 6.38
C SER A 94 5.65 -2.35 7.69
N LEU A 95 6.57 -3.25 8.04
CA LEU A 95 6.59 -3.96 9.32
C LEU A 95 7.37 -3.20 10.39
N GLU A 96 8.16 -2.21 10.01
CA GLU A 96 8.99 -1.45 10.94
C GLU A 96 8.26 -0.22 11.47
N PHE A 97 8.03 -0.21 12.78
CA PHE A 97 7.48 0.94 13.50
C PHE A 97 8.46 2.10 13.66
N ARG A 98 9.73 1.89 13.38
CA ARG A 98 10.81 2.84 13.71
C ARG A 98 11.37 3.58 12.53
N HIS A 99 11.19 3.06 11.32
CA HIS A 99 11.77 3.63 10.11
C HIS A 99 10.71 3.69 9.02
N LEU A 100 10.54 4.84 8.43
CA LEU A 100 9.88 4.97 7.14
C LEU A 100 10.91 4.53 6.10
N VAL A 101 10.52 3.62 5.24
CA VAL A 101 11.37 3.23 4.11
C VAL A 101 11.32 4.33 3.07
N ASP A 102 12.47 4.89 2.70
CA ASP A 102 12.55 5.79 1.56
C ASP A 102 12.44 4.98 0.26
N LEU A 103 11.34 5.15 -0.44
CA LEU A 103 11.05 4.47 -1.69
C LEU A 103 11.51 5.25 -2.93
N SER A 104 12.01 6.47 -2.76
CA SER A 104 12.42 7.34 -3.87
C SER A 104 13.45 6.70 -4.81
N PRO A 105 14.47 5.96 -4.32
CA PRO A 105 15.41 5.27 -5.19
C PRO A 105 14.75 4.19 -6.07
N PHE A 106 13.81 3.44 -5.50
CA PHE A 106 13.09 2.38 -6.23
C PHE A 106 12.12 2.97 -7.26
N PHE A 107 11.48 4.09 -6.96
CA PHE A 107 10.66 4.82 -7.94
C PHE A 107 11.49 5.36 -9.09
N ALA A 108 12.70 5.87 -8.83
CA ALA A 108 13.62 6.31 -9.86
C ALA A 108 14.10 5.14 -10.74
N GLU A 109 14.43 3.99 -10.15
CA GLU A 109 14.82 2.79 -10.88
C GLU A 109 13.65 2.26 -11.74
N TYR A 110 12.44 2.19 -11.21
CA TYR A 110 11.25 1.81 -11.98
C TYR A 110 11.01 2.78 -13.16
N ALA A 111 11.15 4.08 -12.91
CA ALA A 111 11.00 5.09 -13.97
C ALA A 111 12.07 4.92 -15.06
N ALA A 112 13.30 4.54 -14.71
CA ALA A 112 14.34 4.24 -15.68
C ALA A 112 14.03 3.00 -16.53
N VAL A 113 13.44 1.94 -15.94
CA VAL A 113 12.93 0.77 -16.67
C VAL A 113 11.84 1.20 -17.65
N VAL A 114 10.87 2.02 -17.20
CA VAL A 114 9.81 2.55 -18.07
C VAL A 114 10.38 3.35 -19.21
N ALA A 115 11.29 4.30 -18.95
CA ALA A 115 11.88 5.16 -19.99
C ALA A 115 12.64 4.33 -21.05
N ARG A 116 13.40 3.33 -20.60
CA ARG A 116 14.15 2.44 -21.51
C ARG A 116 13.23 1.63 -22.44
N THR A 117 12.02 1.33 -22.00
CA THR A 117 11.06 0.52 -22.77
C THR A 117 10.09 1.36 -23.58
N GLU A 118 9.86 2.63 -23.25
CA GLU A 118 8.96 3.52 -24.01
C GLU A 118 9.41 3.71 -25.47
N ASP A 119 10.71 3.80 -25.71
CA ASP A 119 11.27 3.91 -27.05
C ASP A 119 10.97 2.65 -27.87
N LEU A 120 11.13 1.47 -27.27
CA LEU A 120 10.83 0.18 -27.90
C LEU A 120 9.32 0.07 -28.19
N PHE A 121 8.48 0.39 -27.22
CA PHE A 121 7.02 0.38 -27.43
C PHE A 121 6.58 1.34 -28.54
N SER A 122 7.21 2.51 -28.65
CA SER A 122 6.88 3.51 -29.67
C SER A 122 7.28 3.06 -31.08
N LEU A 123 8.35 2.27 -31.22
CA LEU A 123 8.82 1.74 -32.49
C LEU A 123 7.95 0.58 -32.99
N GLU A 124 7.59 -0.33 -32.10
CA GLU A 124 6.88 -1.58 -32.43
C GLU A 124 5.35 -1.38 -32.55
N ALA A 125 4.77 -0.46 -31.79
CA ALA A 125 3.32 -0.23 -31.74
C ALA A 125 2.80 0.73 -32.86
N ARG A 126 3.55 0.92 -33.95
CA ARG A 126 3.14 1.78 -35.04
C ARG A 126 1.82 1.31 -35.65
N GLY A 127 0.74 2.06 -35.38
CA GLY A 127 -0.59 1.82 -35.90
C GLY A 127 -1.60 1.16 -34.96
N ALA A 128 -1.18 0.70 -33.76
CA ALA A 128 -2.07 0.04 -32.81
C ALA A 128 -2.88 1.02 -31.93
N GLY A 129 -2.57 2.31 -31.97
CA GLY A 129 -3.12 3.32 -31.05
C GLY A 129 -2.55 3.19 -29.63
N ARG A 130 -2.81 4.19 -28.79
CA ARG A 130 -2.32 4.25 -27.41
C ARG A 130 -3.39 3.74 -26.44
N CYS A 131 -3.22 2.52 -25.93
CA CYS A 131 -4.14 1.96 -24.95
C CYS A 131 -4.22 2.84 -23.70
N GLY A 132 -5.43 3.18 -23.29
CA GLY A 132 -5.72 4.09 -22.19
C GLY A 132 -5.86 5.56 -22.59
N GLN A 133 -5.68 5.90 -23.88
CA GLN A 133 -5.96 7.22 -24.45
C GLN A 133 -6.88 7.14 -25.67
N GLU A 134 -6.57 6.26 -26.61
CA GLU A 134 -7.28 6.13 -27.89
C GLU A 134 -8.21 4.91 -27.89
N HIS A 135 -7.92 3.92 -27.07
CA HIS A 135 -8.75 2.74 -26.82
C HIS A 135 -8.51 2.19 -25.40
N ASP A 136 -9.36 1.26 -24.97
CA ASP A 136 -9.39 0.72 -23.60
C ASP A 136 -9.15 -0.79 -23.52
N ARG A 137 -8.55 -1.43 -24.52
CA ARG A 137 -8.35 -2.89 -24.55
C ARG A 137 -7.67 -3.45 -23.30
N CYS A 138 -6.56 -2.86 -22.89
CA CYS A 138 -5.86 -3.28 -21.66
C CYS A 138 -6.72 -3.17 -20.40
N CYS A 139 -7.76 -2.33 -20.41
CA CYS A 139 -8.68 -2.16 -19.28
C CYS A 139 -9.74 -3.27 -19.18
N ARG A 140 -9.77 -4.18 -20.12
CA ARG A 140 -10.66 -5.34 -20.16
C ARG A 140 -9.97 -6.65 -19.81
N THR A 141 -8.65 -6.63 -19.79
CA THR A 141 -7.81 -7.79 -19.45
C THR A 141 -7.36 -7.72 -18.00
N PRO A 142 -7.37 -8.82 -17.24
CA PRO A 142 -6.79 -8.87 -15.92
C PRO A 142 -5.32 -8.50 -15.95
N VAL A 143 -4.89 -7.66 -15.00
CA VAL A 143 -3.51 -7.19 -14.89
C VAL A 143 -2.95 -7.65 -13.55
N GLY A 144 -1.89 -8.46 -13.61
CA GLY A 144 -1.09 -8.84 -12.46
C GLY A 144 0.10 -7.91 -12.30
N LEU A 145 0.30 -7.40 -11.11
CA LEU A 145 1.37 -6.46 -10.77
C LEU A 145 2.42 -7.11 -9.90
N SER A 146 3.68 -6.88 -10.19
CA SER A 146 4.78 -7.16 -9.26
C SER A 146 4.66 -6.30 -8.00
N LEU A 147 5.38 -6.63 -6.93
CA LEU A 147 5.43 -5.78 -5.72
C LEU A 147 5.92 -4.37 -6.07
N ALA A 148 6.92 -4.26 -6.93
CA ALA A 148 7.43 -2.97 -7.39
C ALA A 148 6.35 -2.12 -8.05
N GLU A 149 5.59 -2.70 -8.98
CA GLU A 149 4.50 -2.00 -9.65
C GLU A 149 3.36 -1.67 -8.70
N ALA A 150 3.03 -2.58 -7.77
CA ALA A 150 1.98 -2.35 -6.77
C ALA A 150 2.31 -1.13 -5.89
N VAL A 151 3.55 -1.02 -5.43
CA VAL A 151 4.02 0.10 -4.61
C VAL A 151 4.07 1.41 -5.41
N VAL A 152 4.58 1.38 -6.64
CA VAL A 152 4.62 2.55 -7.54
C VAL A 152 3.21 3.03 -7.87
N LEU A 153 2.29 2.11 -8.18
CA LEU A 153 0.89 2.46 -8.50
C LEU A 153 0.18 3.05 -7.28
N THR A 154 0.39 2.46 -6.10
CA THR A 154 -0.16 2.99 -4.83
C THR A 154 0.35 4.40 -4.55
N HIS A 155 1.64 4.63 -4.74
CA HIS A 155 2.23 5.97 -4.62
C HIS A 155 1.60 6.96 -5.62
N ALA A 156 1.47 6.57 -6.89
CA ALA A 156 0.84 7.39 -7.91
C ALA A 156 -0.62 7.74 -7.59
N LEU A 157 -1.41 6.77 -7.12
CA LEU A 157 -2.79 7.00 -6.66
C LEU A 157 -2.85 8.06 -5.55
N ASN A 158 -1.92 7.99 -4.59
CA ASN A 158 -1.91 8.88 -3.44
C ASN A 158 -1.41 10.30 -3.74
N THR A 159 -0.52 10.44 -4.73
CA THR A 159 0.13 11.72 -5.05
C THR A 159 -0.50 12.45 -6.23
N THR A 160 -1.21 11.75 -7.12
CA THR A 160 -1.73 12.34 -8.36
C THR A 160 -3.22 12.65 -8.28
N LEU A 161 -4.00 11.84 -7.51
CA LEU A 161 -5.45 11.94 -7.48
C LEU A 161 -5.94 12.67 -6.23
N GLU A 162 -6.97 13.50 -6.42
CA GLU A 162 -7.71 14.14 -5.33
C GLU A 162 -8.41 13.09 -4.46
N SER A 163 -8.66 13.44 -3.19
CA SER A 163 -9.23 12.51 -2.22
C SER A 163 -10.58 11.93 -2.63
N GLU A 164 -11.44 12.73 -3.23
CA GLU A 164 -12.76 12.31 -3.70
C GLU A 164 -12.65 11.33 -4.88
N GLN A 165 -11.83 11.66 -5.87
CA GLN A 165 -11.55 10.77 -7.01
C GLN A 165 -10.96 9.44 -6.54
N ARG A 166 -10.01 9.49 -5.62
CA ARG A 166 -9.38 8.30 -5.04
C ARG A 166 -10.38 7.40 -4.33
N LEU A 167 -11.30 7.97 -3.54
CA LEU A 167 -12.36 7.20 -2.88
C LEU A 167 -13.30 6.52 -3.88
N ALA A 168 -13.69 7.23 -4.94
CA ALA A 168 -14.53 6.67 -6.00
C ALA A 168 -13.83 5.52 -6.74
N ILE A 169 -12.54 5.65 -7.02
CA ILE A 169 -11.74 4.62 -7.67
C ILE A 169 -11.56 3.40 -6.77
N ILE A 170 -11.31 3.60 -5.48
CA ILE A 170 -11.23 2.52 -4.50
C ILE A 170 -12.54 1.74 -4.43
N ALA A 171 -13.68 2.41 -4.44
CA ALA A 171 -14.99 1.76 -4.43
C ALA A 171 -15.18 0.89 -5.70
N ARG A 172 -14.87 1.42 -6.89
CA ARG A 172 -14.89 0.65 -8.14
C ARG A 172 -13.94 -0.55 -8.10
N ALA A 173 -12.75 -0.38 -7.54
CA ALA A 173 -11.78 -1.46 -7.43
C ALA A 173 -12.26 -2.61 -6.53
N VAL A 174 -12.93 -2.30 -5.43
CA VAL A 174 -13.56 -3.31 -4.56
C VAL A 174 -14.64 -4.07 -5.31
N GLU A 175 -15.50 -3.37 -6.05
CA GLU A 175 -16.56 -3.97 -6.85
C GLU A 175 -15.98 -4.86 -7.97
N THR A 176 -15.03 -4.34 -8.76
CA THR A 176 -14.35 -5.12 -9.81
C THR A 176 -13.72 -6.40 -9.26
N ALA A 177 -13.00 -6.31 -8.13
CA ALA A 177 -12.39 -7.47 -7.50
C ALA A 177 -13.42 -8.48 -6.99
N GLN A 178 -14.59 -8.04 -6.58
CA GLN A 178 -15.68 -8.92 -6.16
C GLN A 178 -16.31 -9.62 -7.37
N GLN A 179 -16.63 -8.89 -8.42
CA GLN A 179 -17.18 -9.44 -9.67
C GLN A 179 -16.24 -10.47 -10.29
N GLU A 180 -14.95 -10.14 -10.40
CA GLU A 180 -13.93 -11.08 -10.88
C GLU A 180 -13.93 -12.40 -10.10
N ARG A 181 -13.86 -12.33 -8.76
CA ARG A 181 -13.87 -13.53 -7.91
C ARG A 181 -15.15 -14.36 -8.05
N GLN A 182 -16.30 -13.70 -8.12
CA GLN A 182 -17.59 -14.39 -8.29
C GLN A 182 -17.67 -15.11 -9.64
N THR A 183 -17.23 -14.47 -10.70
CA THR A 183 -17.26 -15.05 -12.05
C THR A 183 -16.31 -16.24 -12.17
N ILE A 184 -15.06 -16.11 -11.70
CA ILE A 184 -14.10 -17.22 -11.69
C ILE A 184 -14.65 -18.41 -10.89
N ALA A 185 -15.21 -18.15 -9.70
CA ALA A 185 -15.78 -19.21 -8.87
C ALA A 185 -16.99 -19.90 -9.50
N SER A 186 -17.85 -19.18 -10.23
CA SER A 186 -19.06 -19.70 -10.85
C SER A 186 -18.82 -20.48 -12.15
N GLN A 187 -17.81 -20.06 -12.92
CA GLN A 187 -17.54 -20.62 -14.24
C GLN A 187 -16.49 -21.73 -14.21
N ALA A 188 -15.82 -21.97 -13.08
CA ALA A 188 -14.61 -22.80 -12.97
C ALA A 188 -13.58 -22.43 -14.06
N ALA A 189 -13.56 -21.15 -14.45
CA ALA A 189 -12.70 -20.63 -15.52
C ALA A 189 -11.25 -20.64 -15.04
N ASP A 190 -10.35 -20.97 -15.97
CA ASP A 190 -8.92 -20.75 -15.72
C ASP A 190 -8.67 -19.25 -15.58
N GLU A 191 -7.98 -18.85 -14.51
CA GLU A 191 -7.61 -17.43 -14.28
C GLU A 191 -6.80 -16.87 -15.47
N ALA A 192 -6.11 -17.69 -16.23
CA ALA A 192 -5.31 -17.30 -17.38
C ALA A 192 -6.15 -16.87 -18.61
N GLU A 193 -7.36 -17.41 -18.76
CA GLU A 193 -8.25 -17.11 -19.90
C GLU A 193 -9.36 -16.12 -19.56
N PHE A 194 -9.43 -15.67 -18.30
CA PHE A 194 -10.50 -14.81 -17.82
C PHE A 194 -10.37 -13.37 -18.39
N CYS A 195 -11.49 -12.83 -18.88
CA CYS A 195 -11.61 -11.44 -19.30
C CYS A 195 -12.52 -10.66 -18.33
N LEU A 196 -12.15 -9.42 -17.97
CA LEU A 196 -12.98 -8.60 -17.08
C LEU A 196 -14.37 -8.32 -17.66
N THR A 197 -14.50 -8.28 -18.98
CA THR A 197 -15.79 -8.09 -19.65
C THR A 197 -16.76 -9.26 -19.41
N ASP A 198 -16.27 -10.46 -19.19
CA ASP A 198 -17.09 -11.63 -18.88
C ASP A 198 -17.76 -11.51 -17.52
N ALA A 199 -17.14 -10.74 -16.62
CA ALA A 199 -17.69 -10.35 -15.33
C ALA A 199 -18.55 -9.07 -15.40
N GLY A 200 -18.73 -8.47 -16.57
CA GLY A 200 -19.35 -7.15 -16.70
C GLY A 200 -18.50 -6.02 -16.06
N ALA A 201 -17.21 -6.26 -15.89
CA ALA A 201 -16.28 -5.37 -15.21
C ALA A 201 -15.26 -4.74 -16.16
N SER A 202 -14.57 -3.73 -15.67
CA SER A 202 -13.45 -3.09 -16.35
C SER A 202 -12.42 -2.64 -15.32
N CYS A 203 -11.24 -2.25 -15.80
CA CYS A 203 -10.20 -1.69 -14.95
C CYS A 203 -10.75 -0.50 -14.10
N PRO A 204 -10.55 -0.49 -12.78
CA PRO A 204 -11.07 0.59 -11.92
C PRO A 204 -10.46 1.98 -12.21
N LEU A 205 -9.32 2.03 -12.93
CA LEU A 205 -8.68 3.26 -13.38
C LEU A 205 -9.24 3.80 -14.71
N LEU A 206 -10.13 3.06 -15.37
CA LEU A 206 -10.79 3.51 -16.58
C LEU A 206 -11.90 4.50 -16.23
N ASP A 207 -11.87 5.68 -16.86
CA ASP A 207 -12.90 6.69 -16.75
C ASP A 207 -13.16 7.32 -18.11
N GLN A 208 -14.40 7.29 -18.57
CA GLN A 208 -14.82 7.81 -19.89
C GLN A 208 -13.90 7.36 -21.05
N GLY A 209 -13.51 6.07 -21.05
CA GLY A 209 -12.64 5.51 -22.08
C GLY A 209 -11.14 5.86 -21.95
N ARG A 210 -10.73 6.53 -20.88
CA ARG A 210 -9.36 6.96 -20.63
C ARG A 210 -8.83 6.45 -19.29
N CYS A 211 -7.53 6.15 -19.25
CA CYS A 211 -6.87 5.77 -18.01
C CYS A 211 -6.55 7.01 -17.18
N LEU A 212 -7.08 7.08 -15.95
CA LEU A 212 -6.85 8.19 -15.02
C LEU A 212 -5.38 8.34 -14.60
N LEU A 213 -4.62 7.25 -14.62
CA LEU A 213 -3.19 7.25 -14.32
C LEU A 213 -2.35 6.92 -15.56
N TYR A 214 -2.74 7.40 -16.73
CA TYR A 214 -2.07 7.08 -18.00
C TYR A 214 -0.54 7.19 -17.95
N PRO A 215 0.07 8.28 -17.43
CA PRO A 215 1.53 8.41 -17.35
C PRO A 215 2.19 7.41 -16.35
N ARG A 216 1.40 6.82 -15.46
CA ARG A 216 1.85 5.92 -14.39
C ARG A 216 1.31 4.50 -14.53
N ARG A 217 0.75 4.17 -15.73
CA ARG A 217 0.20 2.83 -15.98
C ARG A 217 1.28 1.75 -15.86
N PRO A 218 0.91 0.53 -15.44
CA PRO A 218 1.82 -0.62 -15.36
C PRO A 218 2.45 -0.99 -16.70
N LEU A 219 3.58 -1.69 -16.66
CA LEU A 219 4.29 -2.14 -17.86
C LEU A 219 3.45 -3.09 -18.72
N GLN A 220 2.61 -3.92 -18.11
CA GLN A 220 1.68 -4.78 -18.85
C GLN A 220 0.69 -3.96 -19.68
N CYS A 221 0.17 -2.84 -19.15
CA CYS A 221 -0.69 -1.92 -19.92
C CYS A 221 0.07 -1.16 -21.00
N ARG A 222 1.37 -0.91 -20.80
CA ARG A 222 2.23 -0.23 -21.78
C ARG A 222 2.59 -1.13 -22.95
N SER A 223 2.78 -2.42 -22.69
CA SER A 223 3.10 -3.43 -23.72
C SER A 223 1.86 -3.97 -24.43
N ASP A 224 0.67 -3.42 -24.18
CA ASP A 224 -0.54 -3.76 -24.93
C ASP A 224 -0.40 -3.29 -26.39
N GLY A 225 -0.73 -4.17 -27.32
CA GLY A 225 -0.62 -3.90 -28.75
C GLY A 225 0.71 -4.32 -29.38
N LEU A 226 1.69 -4.77 -28.60
CA LEU A 226 2.88 -5.42 -29.15
C LEU A 226 2.52 -6.80 -29.73
N PRO A 227 3.21 -7.25 -30.80
CA PRO A 227 3.14 -8.63 -31.27
C PRO A 227 3.44 -9.61 -30.12
N ALA A 228 2.74 -10.77 -30.11
CA ALA A 228 2.83 -11.70 -28.99
C ALA A 228 4.28 -12.18 -28.73
N ASP A 229 5.01 -12.51 -29.78
CA ASP A 229 6.39 -13.00 -29.69
C ASP A 229 7.33 -11.91 -29.16
N THR A 230 7.25 -10.69 -29.69
CA THR A 230 8.03 -9.52 -29.24
C THR A 230 7.70 -9.21 -27.77
N LYS A 231 6.42 -9.28 -27.39
CA LYS A 231 6.00 -9.07 -26.01
C LYS A 231 6.57 -10.11 -25.07
N ALA A 232 6.52 -11.41 -25.46
CA ALA A 232 7.05 -12.50 -24.65
C ALA A 232 8.57 -12.35 -24.44
N GLU A 233 9.33 -12.14 -25.51
CA GLU A 233 10.78 -11.92 -25.46
C GLU A 233 11.16 -10.74 -24.55
N LEU A 234 10.47 -9.60 -24.72
CA LEU A 234 10.68 -8.40 -23.90
C LEU A 234 10.42 -8.65 -22.40
N TRP A 235 9.37 -9.42 -22.10
CA TRP A 235 9.05 -9.78 -20.72
C TRP A 235 10.05 -10.76 -20.13
N ASP A 236 10.47 -11.77 -20.87
CA ASP A 236 11.38 -12.80 -20.38
C ASP A 236 12.82 -12.27 -20.20
N GLU A 237 13.28 -11.44 -21.11
CA GLU A 237 14.66 -10.98 -21.10
C GLU A 237 14.91 -9.67 -20.34
N LEU A 238 13.92 -8.79 -20.30
CA LEU A 238 14.12 -7.43 -19.76
C LEU A 238 13.17 -7.08 -18.62
N LEU A 239 11.84 -7.10 -18.87
CA LEU A 239 10.88 -6.53 -17.91
C LEU A 239 10.69 -7.40 -16.67
N GLY A 240 10.51 -8.70 -16.86
CA GLY A 240 10.37 -9.67 -15.77
C GLY A 240 11.56 -9.65 -14.82
N PRO A 241 12.79 -9.89 -15.30
CA PRO A 241 13.99 -9.83 -14.45
C PRO A 241 14.21 -8.48 -13.75
N ALA A 242 13.89 -7.36 -14.41
CA ALA A 242 14.00 -6.05 -13.79
C ALA A 242 12.98 -5.84 -12.67
N LEU A 243 11.73 -6.24 -12.89
CA LEU A 243 10.66 -6.15 -11.89
C LEU A 243 10.87 -7.11 -10.72
N ASP A 244 11.33 -8.34 -10.97
CA ASP A 244 11.64 -9.31 -9.92
C ASP A 244 12.74 -8.76 -9.01
N ARG A 245 13.86 -8.29 -9.59
CA ARG A 245 14.95 -7.67 -8.82
C ARG A 245 14.50 -6.46 -8.00
N LEU A 246 13.73 -5.56 -8.61
CA LEU A 246 13.24 -4.37 -7.91
C LEU A 246 12.26 -4.75 -6.80
N SER A 247 11.42 -5.77 -7.02
CA SER A 247 10.51 -6.30 -6.00
C SER A 247 11.25 -6.93 -4.83
N GLU A 248 12.34 -7.66 -5.07
CA GLU A 248 13.21 -8.21 -4.03
C GLU A 248 13.88 -7.12 -3.20
N GLN A 249 14.35 -6.06 -3.84
CA GLN A 249 14.96 -4.91 -3.15
C GLN A 249 13.93 -4.17 -2.28
N ILE A 250 12.73 -3.92 -2.78
CA ILE A 250 11.64 -3.32 -2.02
C ILE A 250 11.23 -4.22 -0.85
N PHE A 251 11.12 -5.52 -1.09
CA PHE A 251 10.82 -6.49 -0.03
C PHE A 251 11.90 -6.45 1.06
N PHE A 252 13.17 -6.46 0.69
CA PHE A 252 14.27 -6.34 1.65
C PHE A 252 14.23 -5.02 2.42
N ALA A 253 13.94 -3.92 1.74
CA ALA A 253 13.81 -2.61 2.38
C ALA A 253 12.67 -2.56 3.42
N TYR A 254 11.56 -3.28 3.17
CA TYR A 254 10.45 -3.36 4.11
C TYR A 254 10.69 -4.31 5.28
N THR A 255 11.40 -5.41 5.05
CA THR A 255 11.43 -6.56 5.98
C THR A 255 12.81 -6.81 6.57
N SER A 256 13.86 -6.24 5.99
CA SER A 256 15.27 -6.57 6.29
C SER A 256 15.59 -8.07 6.10
N ALA A 257 14.82 -8.76 5.26
CA ALA A 257 14.98 -10.18 4.98
C ALA A 257 14.94 -10.45 3.48
N PHE A 258 15.58 -11.53 3.06
CA PHE A 258 15.52 -11.97 1.67
C PHE A 258 14.20 -12.71 1.40
N LEU A 259 13.70 -12.56 0.19
CA LEU A 259 12.50 -13.24 -0.24
C LEU A 259 12.72 -14.76 -0.30
N PRO A 260 11.93 -15.58 0.42
CA PRO A 260 12.18 -17.02 0.48
C PRO A 260 11.73 -17.77 -0.78
N ARG A 261 10.85 -17.18 -1.56
CA ARG A 261 10.28 -17.71 -2.81
C ARG A 261 9.86 -16.56 -3.73
N ARG A 262 9.62 -16.87 -5.00
CA ARG A 262 9.12 -15.86 -5.95
C ARG A 262 7.82 -15.23 -5.41
N MET A 263 7.76 -13.89 -5.47
CA MET A 263 6.58 -13.13 -5.06
C MET A 263 5.42 -13.41 -6.02
N PRO A 264 4.21 -13.68 -5.53
CA PRO A 264 3.03 -13.74 -6.39
C PRO A 264 2.71 -12.37 -6.97
N ALA A 265 2.10 -12.36 -8.15
CA ALA A 265 1.56 -11.14 -8.71
C ALA A 265 0.32 -10.69 -7.92
N PHE A 266 0.16 -9.38 -7.75
CA PHE A 266 -1.01 -8.77 -7.13
C PHE A 266 -1.98 -8.31 -8.21
N LYS A 267 -3.26 -8.66 -8.10
CA LYS A 267 -4.28 -8.21 -9.04
C LYS A 267 -4.45 -6.68 -8.96
N LEU A 268 -4.54 -6.01 -10.10
CA LEU A 268 -4.64 -4.55 -10.15
C LEU A 268 -5.79 -3.99 -9.30
N PRO A 269 -7.02 -4.57 -9.29
CA PRO A 269 -8.09 -4.09 -8.41
C PRO A 269 -7.76 -4.21 -6.92
N ASP A 270 -7.03 -5.26 -6.51
CA ASP A 270 -6.59 -5.41 -5.12
C ASP A 270 -5.50 -4.39 -4.76
N VAL A 271 -4.65 -4.00 -5.71
CA VAL A 271 -3.66 -2.93 -5.49
C VAL A 271 -4.35 -1.58 -5.36
N VAL A 272 -5.27 -1.26 -6.25
CA VAL A 272 -6.01 0.02 -6.24
C VAL A 272 -6.87 0.17 -4.99
N SER A 273 -7.49 -0.91 -4.51
CA SER A 273 -8.27 -0.91 -3.25
C SER A 273 -7.40 -0.96 -1.98
N GLY A 274 -6.09 -1.19 -2.10
CA GLY A 274 -5.19 -1.38 -0.97
C GLY A 274 -5.23 -2.79 -0.36
N ARG A 275 -6.05 -3.69 -0.89
CA ARG A 275 -6.20 -5.07 -0.36
C ARG A 275 -4.92 -5.90 -0.51
N TYR A 276 -4.09 -5.62 -1.51
CA TYR A 276 -2.82 -6.31 -1.69
C TYR A 276 -1.91 -6.27 -0.45
N VAL A 277 -2.06 -5.25 0.41
CA VAL A 277 -1.34 -5.16 1.67
C VAL A 277 -1.67 -6.34 2.59
N GLN A 278 -2.93 -6.80 2.59
CA GLN A 278 -3.32 -7.99 3.35
C GLN A 278 -2.66 -9.24 2.78
N SER A 279 -2.65 -9.39 1.46
CA SER A 279 -2.00 -10.52 0.78
C SER A 279 -0.49 -10.52 1.03
N PHE A 280 0.15 -9.35 0.98
CA PHE A 280 1.56 -9.18 1.34
C PHE A 280 1.83 -9.58 2.80
N PHE A 281 0.97 -9.15 3.73
CA PHE A 281 1.10 -9.50 5.14
C PHE A 281 0.94 -11.01 5.40
N HIS A 282 -0.03 -11.67 4.75
CA HIS A 282 -0.18 -13.13 4.81
C HIS A 282 1.08 -13.85 4.34
N LEU A 283 1.66 -13.40 3.25
CA LEU A 283 2.90 -13.96 2.72
C LEU A 283 4.07 -13.85 3.71
N LEU A 284 4.17 -12.74 4.44
CA LEU A 284 5.16 -12.54 5.49
C LEU A 284 4.94 -13.49 6.67
N MET A 285 3.68 -13.68 7.09
CA MET A 285 3.34 -14.58 8.18
C MET A 285 3.64 -16.05 7.83
N GLU A 286 3.29 -16.49 6.63
CA GLU A 286 3.59 -17.83 6.12
C GLU A 286 5.08 -18.10 5.98
N SER A 287 5.86 -17.07 5.67
CA SER A 287 7.33 -17.15 5.57
C SER A 287 8.04 -17.20 6.93
N GLY A 288 7.29 -17.18 8.06
CA GLY A 288 7.87 -17.13 9.40
C GLY A 288 8.50 -15.79 9.79
N MET A 289 8.49 -14.80 8.90
CA MET A 289 9.11 -13.49 9.13
C MET A 289 8.23 -12.55 9.97
N GLY A 290 6.98 -12.90 10.19
CA GLY A 290 6.04 -12.14 11.04
C GLY A 290 6.20 -12.40 12.55
N ALA A 291 6.99 -13.36 12.96
CA ALA A 291 7.36 -13.56 14.34
C ALA A 291 8.50 -12.60 14.68
N ALA A 292 8.25 -11.65 15.57
CA ALA A 292 9.32 -10.85 16.17
C ALA A 292 10.43 -11.79 16.64
N PRO A 293 11.73 -11.51 16.41
CA PRO A 293 12.81 -12.34 16.88
C PRO A 293 12.63 -12.54 18.39
N GLY A 294 12.37 -13.77 18.76
CA GLY A 294 12.25 -14.16 20.18
C GLY A 294 13.51 -13.69 20.88
N ARG A 295 13.36 -12.93 21.94
CA ARG A 295 14.42 -12.73 22.90
C ARG A 295 14.83 -14.14 23.37
N THR A 296 15.90 -14.64 22.81
CA THR A 296 16.66 -15.68 23.48
C THR A 296 17.18 -15.08 24.78
N ALA A 297 16.91 -15.79 25.85
CA ALA A 297 17.20 -15.45 27.23
C ALA A 297 18.67 -15.12 27.50
#